data_276bbd8e256a9a6c7b55a173058f06f2
#
_entry.id   276bbd8e256a9a6c7b55a173058f06f2
#
_cell.length_a   1.000
_cell.length_b   1.000
_cell.length_c   1.000
_cell.angle_alpha   90.00
_cell.angle_beta   90.00
_cell.angle_gamma   90.00
#
_symmetry.space_group_name_H-M   'P 1'
#
loop_
_entity.id
_entity.type
_entity.pdbx_description
1 polymer ?
#
loop_
_entity_poly.entity_id
_entity_poly.type
_entity_poly.pdbx_seq_one_letter_code
_entity_poly.pdbx_strand_id
1 'polypeptide(L)'
;MAIRLAAKGGVPQLYRLPKLTEAVGLMRGRLPPVDRVIGLDPESEFLFVTTAKQELLALDLGSGRVDTVATGIAQAALGPDGTLYAVDGKRRVISLSRRTRFTWPQPLAGVPRDLFGSTDQRLVAVIPQDPPRLLTAAADQPPAVRQVSAGGDVAATRWGDLVAIASDSGVALYDPLGRREPAFVRLPDQPRALAFSPSGHRIYVARRSALGLAVLDRYERKELDGVALPGPAAALRVDPLGRWLLARPVLDDSAWIVDLPIKRHTGGVATSWQTDLPAVSPDGVLLLRRGDAVVAMRPDSLTETGRVERGAADLWVLSTWLPRGVAPASQAALAADSGVAGAEGPLYVQVSTSRNPDWSGRLAQDLARAGLAARVLPPQSADDGYRVVLGPYATREQAEAIGRKLGRPFWIYQPGQ
;
A
#
# COMPACT_ATOMS: atom_id res chain seq x y z
N MET A 1 3.77 5.16 12.59
CA MET A 1 4.97 6.05 12.61
C MET A 1 5.11 6.72 11.24
N ALA A 2 5.72 7.90 11.19
CA ALA A 2 6.08 8.59 9.95
C ALA A 2 7.58 8.93 9.97
N ILE A 3 8.27 8.68 8.87
CA ILE A 3 9.69 9.01 8.70
C ILE A 3 9.77 10.19 7.74
N ARG A 4 10.39 11.28 8.17
CA ARG A 4 10.67 12.47 7.37
C ARG A 4 12.09 12.39 6.80
N LEU A 5 12.20 12.52 5.50
CA LEU A 5 13.46 12.61 4.77
C LEU A 5 13.62 14.03 4.26
N ALA A 6 14.54 14.78 4.85
CA ALA A 6 14.73 16.17 4.51
C ALA A 6 15.14 16.34 3.04
N ALA A 7 14.54 17.26 2.31
CA ALA A 7 14.83 17.53 0.90
C ALA A 7 16.30 17.85 0.62
N LYS A 8 17.01 18.46 1.60
CA LYS A 8 18.45 18.78 1.52
C LYS A 8 19.35 17.62 1.98
N GLY A 9 18.76 16.46 2.31
CA GLY A 9 19.45 15.35 2.95
C GLY A 9 19.69 15.59 4.45
N GLY A 10 20.18 14.59 5.13
CA GLY A 10 20.44 14.64 6.57
C GLY A 10 20.08 13.34 7.27
N VAL A 11 20.01 13.38 8.59
CA VAL A 11 19.50 12.24 9.37
C VAL A 11 17.97 12.23 9.26
N PRO A 12 17.34 11.11 8.88
CA PRO A 12 15.91 10.99 8.87
C PRO A 12 15.31 11.26 10.26
N GLN A 13 14.16 11.90 10.30
CA GLN A 13 13.45 12.18 11.55
C GLN A 13 12.23 11.25 11.67
N LEU A 14 12.02 10.70 12.86
CA LEU A 14 10.93 9.80 13.15
C LEU A 14 9.84 10.51 13.96
N TYR A 15 8.59 10.40 13.53
CA TYR A 15 7.44 11.01 14.19
C TYR A 15 6.43 9.96 14.63
N ARG A 16 5.91 10.11 15.84
CA ARG A 16 4.83 9.27 16.38
C ARG A 16 3.48 9.82 15.96
N LEU A 17 2.65 8.98 15.39
CA LEU A 17 1.27 9.30 15.06
C LEU A 17 0.34 9.06 16.27
N PRO A 18 -0.77 9.77 16.40
CA PRO A 18 -1.31 10.78 15.46
C PRO A 18 -0.79 12.21 15.71
N LYS A 19 -0.04 12.45 16.78
CA LYS A 19 0.34 13.81 17.22
C LYS A 19 1.52 14.40 16.48
N LEU A 20 2.19 13.63 15.60
CA LEU A 20 3.44 14.02 14.95
C LEU A 20 4.52 14.49 15.95
N THR A 21 4.62 13.81 17.08
CA THR A 21 5.66 14.09 18.08
C THR A 21 6.96 13.44 17.64
N GLU A 22 8.03 14.24 17.52
CA GLU A 22 9.33 13.73 17.12
C GLU A 22 9.90 12.76 18.16
N ALA A 23 10.36 11.61 17.69
CA ALA A 23 11.07 10.62 18.48
C ALA A 23 12.58 10.82 18.31
N VAL A 24 13.12 11.76 19.07
CA VAL A 24 14.52 12.22 18.96
C VAL A 24 15.50 11.08 19.27
N GLY A 25 16.59 11.03 18.49
CA GLY A 25 17.72 10.13 18.74
C GLY A 25 17.50 8.66 18.35
N LEU A 26 16.35 8.32 17.79
CA LEU A 26 16.05 6.94 17.38
C LEU A 26 16.57 6.62 15.96
N MET A 27 16.64 7.61 15.08
CA MET A 27 17.18 7.46 13.73
C MET A 27 18.66 7.81 13.70
N ARG A 28 19.41 7.08 12.89
CA ARG A 28 20.84 7.25 12.67
C ARG A 28 21.15 7.21 11.18
N GLY A 29 22.38 7.55 10.82
CA GLY A 29 22.81 7.60 9.43
C GLY A 29 22.34 8.88 8.73
N ARG A 30 23.12 9.30 7.75
CA ARG A 30 22.80 10.49 6.93
C ARG A 30 22.55 10.07 5.50
N LEU A 31 21.41 10.46 4.98
CA LEU A 31 21.10 10.32 3.56
C LEU A 31 21.52 11.59 2.82
N PRO A 32 22.02 11.47 1.58
CA PRO A 32 22.06 12.60 0.66
C PRO A 32 20.63 13.06 0.33
N PRO A 33 20.46 14.15 -0.44
CA PRO A 33 19.15 14.53 -0.97
C PRO A 33 18.49 13.36 -1.72
N VAL A 34 17.31 12.97 -1.26
CA VAL A 34 16.53 11.87 -1.82
C VAL A 34 15.61 12.40 -2.91
N ASP A 35 15.62 11.76 -4.07
CA ASP A 35 14.72 12.06 -5.19
C ASP A 35 13.41 11.30 -5.06
N ARG A 36 13.50 9.99 -4.77
CA ARG A 36 12.33 9.12 -4.66
C ARG A 36 12.49 8.07 -3.58
N VAL A 37 11.41 7.80 -2.88
CA VAL A 37 11.29 6.62 -2.02
C VAL A 37 10.80 5.44 -2.85
N ILE A 38 11.56 4.35 -2.82
CA ILE A 38 11.17 3.09 -3.49
C ILE A 38 10.26 2.28 -2.56
N GLY A 39 10.58 2.21 -1.28
CA GLY A 39 9.75 1.54 -0.29
C GLY A 39 10.54 1.04 0.92
N LEU A 40 9.78 0.51 1.87
CA LEU A 40 10.30 -0.27 2.97
C LEU A 40 10.24 -1.75 2.60
N ASP A 41 11.29 -2.51 2.93
CA ASP A 41 11.23 -3.95 2.78
C ASP A 41 10.11 -4.56 3.64
N PRO A 42 9.65 -5.79 3.35
CA PRO A 42 8.51 -6.39 4.05
C PRO A 42 8.70 -6.51 5.56
N GLU A 43 9.94 -6.63 6.01
CA GLU A 43 10.29 -6.70 7.45
C GLU A 43 10.53 -5.33 8.05
N SER A 44 10.42 -4.26 7.22
CA SER A 44 10.61 -2.86 7.61
C SER A 44 11.97 -2.59 8.27
N GLU A 45 13.01 -3.34 7.87
CA GLU A 45 14.37 -3.14 8.34
C GLU A 45 15.16 -2.19 7.47
N PHE A 46 14.87 -2.17 6.16
CA PHE A 46 15.55 -1.36 5.17
C PHE A 46 14.59 -0.41 4.45
N LEU A 47 15.00 0.84 4.37
CA LEU A 47 14.38 1.85 3.52
C LEU A 47 15.20 2.03 2.25
N PHE A 48 14.59 1.78 1.09
CA PHE A 48 15.22 1.97 -0.22
C PHE A 48 14.80 3.30 -0.82
N VAL A 49 15.81 4.06 -1.27
CA VAL A 49 15.62 5.39 -1.87
C VAL A 49 16.51 5.56 -3.09
N THR A 50 16.13 6.46 -4.00
CA THR A 50 17.01 6.93 -5.06
C THR A 50 17.37 8.40 -4.86
N THR A 51 18.53 8.79 -5.39
CA THR A 51 19.04 10.16 -5.36
C THR A 51 18.97 10.79 -6.77
N ALA A 52 19.05 12.11 -6.84
CA ALA A 52 19.16 12.83 -8.12
C ALA A 52 20.41 12.43 -8.94
N LYS A 53 21.41 11.82 -8.29
CA LYS A 53 22.59 11.25 -8.95
C LYS A 53 22.37 9.83 -9.49
N GLN A 54 21.12 9.35 -9.46
CA GLN A 54 20.74 7.99 -9.87
C GLN A 54 21.44 6.88 -9.04
N GLU A 55 21.72 7.18 -7.77
CA GLU A 55 22.19 6.18 -6.82
C GLU A 55 20.98 5.53 -6.13
N LEU A 56 20.97 4.22 -6.05
CA LEU A 56 20.01 3.45 -5.26
C LEU A 56 20.68 3.12 -3.92
N LEU A 57 20.08 3.62 -2.85
CA LEU A 57 20.60 3.50 -1.49
C LEU A 57 19.66 2.62 -0.65
N ALA A 58 20.25 1.86 0.26
CA ALA A 58 19.57 1.16 1.34
C ALA A 58 19.97 1.77 2.68
N LEU A 59 19.01 2.26 3.43
CA LEU A 59 19.19 2.70 4.81
C LEU A 59 18.69 1.58 5.74
N ASP A 60 19.57 0.99 6.50
CA ASP A 60 19.24 0.11 7.63
C ASP A 60 18.66 0.97 8.77
N LEU A 61 17.38 0.80 9.06
CA LEU A 61 16.67 1.60 10.06
C LEU A 61 17.14 1.29 11.49
N GLY A 62 17.67 0.10 11.73
CA GLY A 62 18.14 -0.31 13.06
C GLY A 62 19.52 0.23 13.39
N SER A 63 20.48 0.10 12.47
CA SER A 63 21.87 0.53 12.66
C SER A 63 22.14 1.96 12.19
N GLY A 64 21.31 2.45 11.25
CA GLY A 64 21.54 3.73 10.57
C GLY A 64 22.59 3.67 9.47
N ARG A 65 23.07 2.47 9.11
CA ARG A 65 24.03 2.30 8.01
C ARG A 65 23.33 2.60 6.67
N VAL A 66 24.03 3.35 5.82
CA VAL A 66 23.59 3.63 4.46
C VAL A 66 24.55 2.96 3.50
N ASP A 67 24.03 2.07 2.68
CA ASP A 67 24.79 1.36 1.66
C ASP A 67 24.34 1.79 0.26
N THR A 68 25.30 2.00 -0.64
CA THR A 68 25.01 2.17 -2.06
C THR A 68 24.79 0.79 -2.69
N VAL A 69 23.55 0.53 -3.06
CA VAL A 69 23.12 -0.75 -3.67
C VAL A 69 23.52 -0.81 -5.13
N ALA A 70 23.27 0.28 -5.87
CA ALA A 70 23.62 0.39 -7.29
C ALA A 70 23.70 1.87 -7.70
N THR A 71 24.35 2.14 -8.85
CA THR A 71 24.49 3.47 -9.44
C THR A 71 24.00 3.48 -10.89
N GLY A 72 23.67 4.67 -11.43
CA GLY A 72 23.11 4.82 -12.77
C GLY A 72 21.69 4.27 -12.91
N ILE A 73 20.94 4.24 -11.82
CA ILE A 73 19.60 3.67 -11.78
C ILE A 73 18.56 4.71 -12.23
N ALA A 74 17.86 4.38 -13.31
CA ALA A 74 16.78 5.20 -13.83
C ALA A 74 15.45 4.92 -13.13
N GLN A 75 15.20 3.66 -12.78
CA GLN A 75 13.97 3.25 -12.08
C GLN A 75 14.25 2.07 -11.14
N ALA A 76 13.45 1.96 -10.09
CA ALA A 76 13.49 0.82 -9.20
C ALA A 76 12.08 0.48 -8.69
N ALA A 77 11.87 -0.79 -8.33
CA ALA A 77 10.66 -1.27 -7.69
C ALA A 77 11.02 -2.32 -6.63
N LEU A 78 10.24 -2.32 -5.56
CA LEU A 78 10.36 -3.30 -4.49
C LEU A 78 9.19 -4.29 -4.60
N GLY A 79 9.51 -5.57 -4.68
CA GLY A 79 8.52 -6.63 -4.65
C GLY A 79 8.00 -6.90 -3.24
N PRO A 80 6.81 -7.46 -3.12
CA PRO A 80 6.21 -7.79 -1.83
C PRO A 80 6.94 -8.92 -1.08
N ASP A 81 7.82 -9.64 -1.77
CA ASP A 81 8.73 -10.64 -1.22
C ASP A 81 10.08 -10.06 -0.75
N GLY A 82 10.25 -8.75 -0.88
CA GLY A 82 11.47 -8.03 -0.54
C GLY A 82 12.52 -8.01 -1.66
N THR A 83 12.22 -8.57 -2.83
CA THR A 83 13.13 -8.48 -3.98
C THR A 83 13.10 -7.05 -4.55
N LEU A 84 14.26 -6.43 -4.59
CA LEU A 84 14.46 -5.10 -5.16
C LEU A 84 14.91 -5.24 -6.62
N TYR A 85 14.20 -4.59 -7.52
CA TYR A 85 14.53 -4.51 -8.95
C TYR A 85 15.02 -3.11 -9.26
N ALA A 86 16.16 -3.01 -9.92
CA ALA A 86 16.74 -1.75 -10.38
C ALA A 86 16.98 -1.81 -11.89
N VAL A 87 16.58 -0.78 -12.61
CA VAL A 87 16.75 -0.65 -14.06
C VAL A 87 17.66 0.54 -14.32
N ASP A 88 18.79 0.31 -14.99
CA ASP A 88 19.74 1.35 -15.33
C ASP A 88 19.33 2.12 -16.61
N GLY A 89 20.07 3.18 -16.93
CA GLY A 89 19.85 4.00 -18.13
C GLY A 89 20.03 3.24 -19.45
N LYS A 90 20.68 2.07 -19.44
CA LYS A 90 20.80 1.14 -20.58
C LYS A 90 19.74 0.05 -20.55
N ARG A 91 18.76 0.14 -19.66
CA ARG A 91 17.64 -0.79 -19.47
C ARG A 91 18.08 -2.17 -18.95
N ARG A 92 19.27 -2.29 -18.41
CA ARG A 92 19.71 -3.53 -17.76
C ARG A 92 19.03 -3.63 -16.40
N VAL A 93 18.58 -4.83 -16.05
CA VAL A 93 17.92 -5.13 -14.79
C VAL A 93 18.90 -5.76 -13.82
N ILE A 94 18.90 -5.26 -12.61
CA ILE A 94 19.57 -5.88 -11.47
C ILE A 94 18.47 -6.26 -10.48
N SER A 95 18.38 -7.52 -10.12
CA SER A 95 17.53 -7.98 -9.03
C SER A 95 18.38 -8.29 -7.81
N LEU A 96 17.91 -7.84 -6.65
CA LEU A 96 18.56 -8.05 -5.37
C LEU A 96 17.55 -8.66 -4.40
N SER A 97 17.86 -9.81 -3.90
CA SER A 97 17.20 -10.41 -2.74
C SER A 97 18.17 -10.38 -1.56
N ARG A 98 17.71 -10.74 -0.36
CA ARG A 98 18.57 -10.74 0.85
C ARG A 98 19.90 -11.48 0.71
N ARG A 99 20.00 -12.44 -0.19
CA ARG A 99 21.17 -13.33 -0.32
C ARG A 99 21.82 -13.30 -1.68
N THR A 100 21.15 -12.77 -2.70
CA THR A 100 21.61 -12.87 -4.09
C THR A 100 21.45 -11.55 -4.81
N ARG A 101 22.50 -11.20 -5.56
CA ARG A 101 22.45 -10.13 -6.55
C ARG A 101 22.60 -10.79 -7.91
N PHE A 102 21.67 -10.51 -8.80
CA PHE A 102 21.69 -11.06 -10.15
C PHE A 102 21.50 -9.95 -11.18
N THR A 103 22.39 -9.90 -12.17
CA THR A 103 22.24 -9.01 -13.33
C THR A 103 21.64 -9.82 -14.47
N TRP A 104 20.52 -9.37 -14.98
CA TRP A 104 19.80 -10.08 -16.02
C TRP A 104 20.59 -10.05 -17.33
N PRO A 105 20.61 -11.17 -18.08
CA PRO A 105 21.44 -11.30 -19.28
C PRO A 105 20.94 -10.39 -20.41
N GLN A 106 19.66 -10.05 -20.44
CA GLN A 106 19.06 -9.22 -21.47
C GLN A 106 18.47 -7.94 -20.89
N PRO A 107 18.65 -6.78 -21.54
CA PRO A 107 17.99 -5.55 -21.16
C PRO A 107 16.49 -5.61 -21.46
N LEU A 108 15.71 -4.75 -20.82
CA LEU A 108 14.29 -4.59 -21.14
C LEU A 108 14.11 -4.12 -22.58
N ALA A 109 13.06 -4.59 -23.24
CA ALA A 109 12.74 -4.26 -24.63
C ALA A 109 12.46 -2.77 -24.88
N GLY A 110 12.20 -1.98 -23.82
CA GLY A 110 11.96 -0.55 -23.87
C GLY A 110 12.15 0.10 -22.51
N VAL A 111 11.97 1.42 -22.44
CA VAL A 111 11.97 2.16 -21.17
C VAL A 111 10.61 1.93 -20.50
N PRO A 112 10.56 1.37 -19.29
CA PRO A 112 9.30 1.17 -18.60
C PRO A 112 8.70 2.51 -18.15
N ARG A 113 7.38 2.64 -18.25
CA ARG A 113 6.63 3.71 -17.61
C ARG A 113 6.32 3.34 -16.17
N ASP A 114 5.86 2.12 -15.97
CA ASP A 114 5.50 1.56 -14.67
C ASP A 114 6.28 0.27 -14.43
N LEU A 115 6.70 0.08 -13.19
CA LEU A 115 7.53 -1.03 -12.76
C LEU A 115 6.99 -1.60 -11.45
N PHE A 116 6.75 -2.92 -11.39
CA PHE A 116 6.23 -3.62 -10.23
C PHE A 116 7.01 -4.89 -9.96
N GLY A 117 7.20 -5.24 -8.69
CA GLY A 117 7.66 -6.56 -8.29
C GLY A 117 6.47 -7.47 -7.95
N SER A 118 6.58 -8.77 -8.21
CA SER A 118 5.62 -9.78 -7.80
C SER A 118 6.15 -10.67 -6.69
N THR A 119 5.26 -11.42 -6.03
CA THR A 119 5.64 -12.40 -4.98
C THR A 119 6.49 -13.56 -5.50
N ASP A 120 6.49 -13.81 -6.82
CA ASP A 120 7.19 -14.93 -7.43
C ASP A 120 8.56 -14.49 -8.01
N GLN A 121 9.18 -13.48 -7.43
CA GLN A 121 10.46 -12.91 -7.87
C GLN A 121 10.47 -12.49 -9.35
N ARG A 122 9.35 -11.98 -9.82
CA ARG A 122 9.22 -11.47 -11.19
C ARG A 122 9.11 -9.96 -11.20
N LEU A 123 9.69 -9.40 -12.24
CA LEU A 123 9.52 -7.99 -12.58
C LEU A 123 8.40 -7.87 -13.61
N VAL A 124 7.49 -6.96 -13.35
CA VAL A 124 6.42 -6.58 -14.29
C VAL A 124 6.66 -5.14 -14.72
N ALA A 125 6.77 -4.92 -16.02
CA ALA A 125 7.01 -3.61 -16.59
C ALA A 125 5.97 -3.27 -17.64
N VAL A 126 5.42 -2.06 -17.59
CA VAL A 126 4.58 -1.51 -18.63
C VAL A 126 5.43 -0.59 -19.52
N ILE A 127 5.59 -0.97 -20.77
CA ILE A 127 6.40 -0.26 -21.76
C ILE A 127 5.46 0.47 -22.73
N PRO A 128 5.51 1.81 -22.77
CA PRO A 128 4.53 2.63 -23.52
C PRO A 128 4.88 2.78 -25.01
N GLN A 129 5.60 1.83 -25.59
CA GLN A 129 5.89 1.84 -27.02
C GLN A 129 4.62 1.53 -27.84
N ASP A 130 4.62 1.87 -29.09
CA ASP A 130 3.53 1.52 -30.00
C ASP A 130 3.84 0.21 -30.75
N PRO A 131 3.05 -0.87 -30.52
CA PRO A 131 1.97 -1.00 -29.53
C PRO A 131 2.52 -1.13 -28.09
N PRO A 132 1.75 -0.66 -27.07
CA PRO A 132 2.13 -0.79 -25.68
C PRO A 132 2.27 -2.25 -25.24
N ARG A 133 3.20 -2.52 -24.34
CA ARG A 133 3.55 -3.89 -23.94
C ARG A 133 3.59 -4.03 -22.42
N LEU A 134 3.04 -5.14 -21.95
CA LEU A 134 3.28 -5.66 -20.61
C LEU A 134 4.38 -6.71 -20.74
N LEU A 135 5.48 -6.48 -20.04
CA LEU A 135 6.59 -7.39 -19.97
C LEU A 135 6.61 -8.01 -18.57
N THR A 136 6.70 -9.33 -18.51
CA THR A 136 6.91 -10.06 -17.27
C THR A 136 8.19 -10.86 -17.41
N ALA A 137 9.11 -10.68 -16.49
CA ALA A 137 10.41 -11.31 -16.57
C ALA A 137 10.88 -11.84 -15.21
N ALA A 138 11.60 -12.95 -15.22
CA ALA A 138 12.34 -13.51 -14.11
C ALA A 138 13.83 -13.57 -14.46
N ALA A 139 14.66 -13.72 -13.44
CA ALA A 139 16.12 -13.72 -13.63
C ALA A 139 16.61 -14.85 -14.53
N ASP A 140 15.95 -16.00 -14.47
CA ASP A 140 16.34 -17.25 -15.11
C ASP A 140 15.49 -17.63 -16.34
N GLN A 141 14.55 -16.79 -16.73
CA GLN A 141 13.60 -17.07 -17.81
C GLN A 141 13.59 -15.94 -18.84
N PRO A 142 13.39 -16.24 -20.13
CA PRO A 142 13.18 -15.22 -21.13
C PRO A 142 11.92 -14.39 -20.80
N PRO A 143 11.94 -13.09 -21.07
CA PRO A 143 10.80 -12.24 -20.79
C PRO A 143 9.57 -12.66 -21.59
N ALA A 144 8.44 -12.83 -20.91
CA ALA A 144 7.15 -12.93 -21.57
C ALA A 144 6.66 -11.51 -21.92
N VAL A 145 6.35 -11.28 -23.17
CA VAL A 145 5.89 -9.99 -23.69
C VAL A 145 4.47 -10.15 -24.20
N ARG A 146 3.57 -9.30 -23.73
CA ARG A 146 2.17 -9.26 -24.17
C ARG A 146 1.81 -7.85 -24.62
N GLN A 147 1.15 -7.73 -25.77
CA GLN A 147 0.57 -6.48 -26.18
C GLN A 147 -0.61 -6.14 -25.27
N VAL A 148 -0.71 -4.87 -24.88
CA VAL A 148 -1.77 -4.37 -24.01
C VAL A 148 -2.46 -3.17 -24.63
N SER A 149 -3.62 -2.81 -24.08
CA SER A 149 -4.33 -1.61 -24.49
C SER A 149 -3.53 -0.35 -24.16
N ALA A 150 -3.65 0.66 -24.99
CA ALA A 150 -2.83 1.85 -24.89
C ALA A 150 -3.13 2.71 -23.65
N GLY A 151 -2.11 3.22 -23.06
CA GLY A 151 -1.90 4.60 -22.62
C GLY A 151 -2.60 5.13 -21.36
N GLY A 152 -3.56 4.47 -20.76
CA GLY A 152 -4.24 4.94 -19.55
C GLY A 152 -3.44 4.71 -18.27
N ASP A 153 -4.06 4.99 -17.12
CA ASP A 153 -3.49 4.72 -15.81
C ASP A 153 -3.30 3.23 -15.57
N VAL A 154 -2.31 2.88 -14.77
CA VAL A 154 -1.95 1.50 -14.46
C VAL A 154 -1.91 1.31 -12.96
N ALA A 155 -2.55 0.26 -12.50
CA ALA A 155 -2.46 -0.18 -11.12
C ALA A 155 -2.10 -1.67 -11.07
N ALA A 156 -1.33 -2.06 -10.08
CA ALA A 156 -1.05 -3.46 -9.78
C ALA A 156 -1.58 -3.81 -8.38
N THR A 157 -1.96 -5.06 -8.19
CA THR A 157 -2.21 -5.57 -6.86
C THR A 157 -0.92 -5.52 -6.04
N ARG A 158 -1.03 -5.43 -4.74
CA ARG A 158 0.12 -5.48 -3.83
C ARG A 158 1.03 -6.69 -4.06
N TRP A 159 0.45 -7.81 -4.52
CA TRP A 159 1.18 -9.06 -4.76
C TRP A 159 1.77 -9.16 -6.17
N GLY A 160 1.48 -8.20 -7.04
CA GLY A 160 1.89 -8.23 -8.44
C GLY A 160 1.27 -9.38 -9.25
N ASP A 161 0.18 -9.98 -8.75
CA ASP A 161 -0.51 -11.10 -9.39
C ASP A 161 -1.58 -10.66 -10.40
N LEU A 162 -1.91 -9.39 -10.42
CA LEU A 162 -2.82 -8.78 -11.38
C LEU A 162 -2.42 -7.33 -11.66
N VAL A 163 -2.46 -6.96 -12.92
CA VAL A 163 -2.28 -5.58 -13.40
C VAL A 163 -3.56 -5.12 -14.09
N ALA A 164 -4.06 -3.97 -13.69
CA ALA A 164 -5.17 -3.29 -14.33
C ALA A 164 -4.65 -2.12 -15.15
N ILE A 165 -5.11 -2.01 -16.40
CA ILE A 165 -4.74 -0.92 -17.31
C ILE A 165 -6.02 -0.25 -17.79
N ALA A 166 -6.10 1.06 -17.60
CA ALA A 166 -7.18 1.87 -18.14
C ALA A 166 -7.08 1.95 -19.66
N SER A 167 -8.21 1.82 -20.35
CA SER A 167 -8.35 2.01 -21.79
C SER A 167 -9.48 2.98 -22.07
N ASP A 168 -9.73 3.29 -23.35
CA ASP A 168 -10.76 4.26 -23.73
C ASP A 168 -12.19 3.84 -23.37
N SER A 169 -12.44 2.55 -23.20
CA SER A 169 -13.80 2.01 -23.01
C SER A 169 -13.94 1.07 -21.80
N GLY A 170 -12.94 1.03 -20.92
CA GLY A 170 -12.98 0.16 -19.75
C GLY A 170 -11.62 -0.15 -19.15
N VAL A 171 -11.55 -1.20 -18.37
CA VAL A 171 -10.35 -1.64 -17.67
C VAL A 171 -9.96 -3.04 -18.14
N ALA A 172 -8.74 -3.15 -18.66
CA ALA A 172 -8.14 -4.43 -19.02
C ALA A 172 -7.38 -5.00 -17.81
N LEU A 173 -7.58 -6.29 -17.55
CA LEU A 173 -7.01 -7.03 -16.44
C LEU A 173 -6.04 -8.09 -16.99
N TYR A 174 -4.80 -8.03 -16.56
CA TYR A 174 -3.75 -8.94 -16.98
C TYR A 174 -3.18 -9.71 -15.80
N ASP A 175 -3.15 -11.03 -15.89
CA ASP A 175 -2.32 -11.88 -15.03
C ASP A 175 -0.88 -11.85 -15.59
N PRO A 176 0.09 -11.25 -14.90
CA PRO A 176 1.46 -11.18 -15.39
C PRO A 176 2.12 -12.55 -15.56
N LEU A 177 1.64 -13.56 -14.82
CA LEU A 177 2.16 -14.92 -14.90
C LEU A 177 1.56 -15.72 -16.06
N GLY A 178 0.59 -15.17 -16.76
CA GLY A 178 -0.06 -15.83 -17.91
C GLY A 178 -0.91 -17.04 -17.55
N ARG A 179 -1.23 -17.23 -16.26
CA ARG A 179 -2.08 -18.35 -15.80
C ARG A 179 -3.55 -18.18 -16.17
N ARG A 180 -3.94 -16.95 -16.49
CA ARG A 180 -5.31 -16.59 -16.86
C ARG A 180 -5.28 -15.73 -18.11
N GLU A 181 -6.30 -15.92 -18.95
CA GLU A 181 -6.52 -15.06 -20.09
C GLU A 181 -6.85 -13.63 -19.65
N PRO A 182 -6.41 -12.62 -20.41
CA PRO A 182 -6.78 -11.24 -20.16
C PRO A 182 -8.30 -11.09 -20.08
N ALA A 183 -8.74 -10.27 -19.16
CA ALA A 183 -10.14 -9.92 -19.03
C ALA A 183 -10.32 -8.43 -19.31
N PHE A 184 -11.50 -8.06 -19.79
CA PHE A 184 -11.87 -6.69 -20.03
C PHE A 184 -13.20 -6.39 -19.36
N VAL A 185 -13.22 -5.36 -18.53
CA VAL A 185 -14.44 -4.85 -17.90
C VAL A 185 -14.80 -3.56 -18.61
N ARG A 186 -15.88 -3.60 -19.39
CA ARG A 186 -16.38 -2.43 -20.10
C ARG A 186 -17.00 -1.44 -19.12
N LEU A 187 -16.75 -0.16 -19.33
CA LEU A 187 -17.35 0.93 -18.58
C LEU A 187 -18.06 1.90 -19.52
N PRO A 188 -19.13 2.55 -19.04
CA PRO A 188 -19.88 3.51 -19.84
C PRO A 188 -19.10 4.82 -20.10
N ASP A 189 -18.07 5.11 -19.29
CA ASP A 189 -17.23 6.30 -19.36
C ASP A 189 -15.75 5.95 -19.22
N GLN A 190 -14.88 6.71 -19.88
CA GLN A 190 -13.45 6.45 -19.94
C GLN A 190 -12.80 6.48 -18.53
N PRO A 191 -12.09 5.42 -18.12
CA PRO A 191 -11.28 5.41 -16.92
C PRO A 191 -10.17 6.47 -16.98
N ARG A 192 -9.92 7.12 -15.85
CA ARG A 192 -8.85 8.11 -15.68
C ARG A 192 -7.80 7.67 -14.68
N ALA A 193 -8.23 7.13 -13.52
CA ALA A 193 -7.33 6.66 -12.48
C ALA A 193 -7.84 5.35 -11.89
N LEU A 194 -6.91 4.50 -11.49
CA LEU A 194 -7.15 3.17 -10.97
C LEU A 194 -6.48 3.00 -9.60
N ALA A 195 -7.14 2.30 -8.69
CA ALA A 195 -6.53 1.82 -7.46
C ALA A 195 -7.11 0.48 -7.03
N PHE A 196 -6.27 -0.45 -6.63
CA PHE A 196 -6.73 -1.71 -6.03
C PHE A 196 -7.05 -1.53 -4.54
N SER A 197 -8.05 -2.28 -4.08
CA SER A 197 -8.14 -2.54 -2.63
C SER A 197 -6.90 -3.31 -2.18
N PRO A 198 -6.46 -3.18 -0.91
CA PRO A 198 -5.29 -3.90 -0.40
C PRO A 198 -5.39 -5.42 -0.54
N SER A 199 -6.60 -5.97 -0.49
CA SER A 199 -6.88 -7.38 -0.75
C SER A 199 -6.81 -7.77 -2.23
N GLY A 200 -6.72 -6.80 -3.15
CA GLY A 200 -6.72 -7.03 -4.59
C GLY A 200 -8.08 -7.48 -5.17
N HIS A 201 -9.15 -7.54 -4.37
CA HIS A 201 -10.46 -8.02 -4.82
C HIS A 201 -11.23 -6.96 -5.61
N ARG A 202 -11.05 -5.70 -5.27
CA ARG A 202 -11.78 -4.58 -5.87
C ARG A 202 -10.82 -3.63 -6.56
N ILE A 203 -11.33 -3.03 -7.63
CA ILE A 203 -10.64 -1.98 -8.36
C ILE A 203 -11.53 -0.75 -8.31
N TYR A 204 -11.02 0.32 -7.75
CA TYR A 204 -11.66 1.62 -7.74
C TYR A 204 -11.24 2.37 -8.98
N VAL A 205 -12.19 2.90 -9.72
CA VAL A 205 -11.96 3.54 -11.01
C VAL A 205 -12.57 4.94 -11.00
N ALA A 206 -11.72 5.94 -11.08
CA ALA A 206 -12.17 7.30 -11.41
C ALA A 206 -12.44 7.38 -12.91
N ARG A 207 -13.55 8.00 -13.30
CA ARG A 207 -13.98 8.17 -14.70
C ARG A 207 -13.77 9.61 -15.15
N ARG A 208 -13.70 9.82 -16.46
CA ARG A 208 -13.37 11.13 -17.03
C ARG A 208 -14.44 12.17 -16.77
N SER A 209 -15.70 11.84 -17.01
CA SER A 209 -16.84 12.76 -16.96
C SER A 209 -17.86 12.39 -15.87
N ALA A 210 -17.88 11.16 -15.39
CA ALA A 210 -18.85 10.75 -14.39
C ALA A 210 -18.49 11.22 -13.00
N LEU A 211 -19.50 11.63 -12.25
CA LEU A 211 -19.40 11.90 -10.83
C LEU A 211 -19.33 10.59 -10.06
N GLY A 212 -18.24 10.41 -9.31
CA GLY A 212 -18.07 9.22 -8.50
C GLY A 212 -17.10 8.18 -9.07
N LEU A 213 -16.91 7.14 -8.29
CA LEU A 213 -16.03 6.02 -8.61
C LEU A 213 -16.87 4.82 -9.04
N ALA A 214 -16.47 4.17 -10.11
CA ALA A 214 -16.88 2.80 -10.37
C ALA A 214 -16.09 1.86 -9.45
N VAL A 215 -16.72 0.79 -9.00
CA VAL A 215 -16.09 -0.26 -8.21
C VAL A 215 -16.22 -1.56 -8.99
N LEU A 216 -15.10 -2.14 -9.40
CA LEU A 216 -15.10 -3.38 -10.16
C LEU A 216 -14.72 -4.54 -9.25
N ASP A 217 -15.44 -5.68 -9.42
CA ASP A 217 -15.05 -6.94 -8.84
C ASP A 217 -14.09 -7.69 -9.79
N ARG A 218 -12.91 -8.07 -9.28
CA ARG A 218 -11.88 -8.72 -10.12
C ARG A 218 -12.28 -10.13 -10.55
N TYR A 219 -13.08 -10.83 -9.76
CA TYR A 219 -13.46 -12.24 -10.03
C TYR A 219 -14.71 -12.34 -10.89
N GLU A 220 -15.73 -11.55 -10.56
CA GLU A 220 -16.98 -11.51 -11.33
C GLU A 220 -16.85 -10.66 -12.59
N ARG A 221 -15.78 -9.83 -12.68
CA ARG A 221 -15.47 -8.97 -13.85
C ARG A 221 -16.63 -8.05 -14.21
N LYS A 222 -17.29 -7.52 -13.19
CA LYS A 222 -18.43 -6.62 -13.33
C LYS A 222 -18.29 -5.38 -12.46
N GLU A 223 -19.02 -4.33 -12.83
CA GLU A 223 -19.20 -3.16 -12.00
C GLU A 223 -20.17 -3.48 -10.84
N LEU A 224 -19.77 -3.07 -9.64
CA LEU A 224 -20.59 -3.07 -8.43
C LEU A 224 -21.12 -1.65 -8.17
N ASP A 225 -21.94 -1.51 -7.11
CA ASP A 225 -22.37 -0.18 -6.66
C ASP A 225 -21.17 0.73 -6.40
N GLY A 226 -21.16 1.84 -7.08
CA GLY A 226 -20.10 2.83 -7.02
C GLY A 226 -20.10 3.67 -5.74
N VAL A 227 -19.22 4.65 -5.70
CA VAL A 227 -19.10 5.62 -4.63
C VAL A 227 -19.31 7.01 -5.21
N ALA A 228 -20.28 7.77 -4.68
CA ALA A 228 -20.51 9.14 -5.12
C ALA A 228 -19.36 10.06 -4.69
N LEU A 229 -18.91 10.93 -5.60
CA LEU A 229 -17.97 12.01 -5.34
C LEU A 229 -18.54 13.33 -5.82
N PRO A 230 -18.06 14.48 -5.29
CA PRO A 230 -18.52 15.81 -5.72
C PRO A 230 -18.19 16.14 -7.18
N GLY A 231 -17.22 15.45 -7.76
CA GLY A 231 -16.76 15.69 -9.14
C GLY A 231 -15.87 14.58 -9.66
N PRO A 232 -15.31 14.73 -10.88
CA PRO A 232 -14.37 13.78 -11.44
C PRO A 232 -13.02 13.83 -10.70
N ALA A 233 -12.43 12.66 -10.48
CA ALA A 233 -11.14 12.52 -9.82
C ALA A 233 -10.01 12.23 -10.81
N ALA A 234 -8.82 12.77 -10.54
CA ALA A 234 -7.62 12.64 -11.36
C ALA A 234 -6.65 11.58 -10.86
N ALA A 235 -6.67 11.23 -9.57
CA ALA A 235 -5.83 10.21 -8.96
C ALA A 235 -6.53 9.60 -7.75
N LEU A 236 -6.16 8.36 -7.43
CA LEU A 236 -6.73 7.60 -6.31
C LEU A 236 -5.61 7.02 -5.46
N ARG A 237 -5.82 6.99 -4.15
CA ARG A 237 -4.99 6.24 -3.19
C ARG A 237 -5.87 5.55 -2.17
N VAL A 238 -5.59 4.27 -1.94
CA VAL A 238 -6.29 3.48 -0.92
C VAL A 238 -5.34 3.26 0.25
N ASP A 239 -5.84 3.38 1.47
CA ASP A 239 -5.06 3.11 2.66
C ASP A 239 -4.68 1.62 2.78
N PRO A 240 -3.63 1.28 3.53
CA PRO A 240 -3.14 -0.11 3.63
C PRO A 240 -4.16 -1.12 4.18
N LEU A 241 -5.17 -0.69 4.91
CA LEU A 241 -6.24 -1.53 5.45
C LEU A 241 -7.51 -1.55 4.59
N GLY A 242 -7.62 -0.67 3.59
CA GLY A 242 -8.76 -0.59 2.68
C GLY A 242 -10.02 0.02 3.30
N ARG A 243 -9.84 0.87 4.31
CA ARG A 243 -10.92 1.65 4.91
C ARG A 243 -11.13 2.98 4.20
N TRP A 244 -10.04 3.66 3.89
CA TRP A 244 -10.08 5.01 3.35
C TRP A 244 -9.57 5.04 1.91
N LEU A 245 -10.25 5.80 1.09
CA LEU A 245 -9.78 6.15 -0.24
C LEU A 245 -9.65 7.67 -0.32
N LEU A 246 -8.52 8.12 -0.81
CA LEU A 246 -8.25 9.51 -1.15
C LEU A 246 -8.42 9.68 -2.66
N ALA A 247 -9.22 10.64 -3.07
CA ALA A 247 -9.42 10.97 -4.47
C ALA A 247 -8.97 12.43 -4.71
N ARG A 248 -8.09 12.63 -5.70
CA ARG A 248 -7.68 13.97 -6.11
C ARG A 248 -8.69 14.53 -7.10
N PRO A 249 -9.32 15.68 -6.84
CA PRO A 249 -10.11 16.40 -7.83
C PRO A 249 -9.32 16.74 -9.09
N VAL A 250 -10.01 16.90 -10.20
CA VAL A 250 -9.37 17.33 -11.47
C VAL A 250 -8.97 18.80 -11.43
N LEU A 251 -9.77 19.62 -10.74
CA LEU A 251 -9.68 21.08 -10.82
C LEU A 251 -8.96 21.72 -9.62
N ASP A 252 -8.79 20.98 -8.52
CA ASP A 252 -8.29 21.55 -7.27
C ASP A 252 -7.11 20.77 -6.70
N ASP A 253 -6.22 21.49 -6.00
CA ASP A 253 -5.22 20.90 -5.13
C ASP A 253 -5.85 20.56 -3.76
N SER A 254 -6.62 19.48 -3.76
CA SER A 254 -7.27 18.97 -2.57
C SER A 254 -7.35 17.42 -2.59
N ALA A 255 -7.81 16.84 -1.51
CA ALA A 255 -8.13 15.43 -1.43
C ALA A 255 -9.56 15.26 -0.90
N TRP A 256 -10.40 14.54 -1.62
CA TRP A 256 -11.65 14.02 -1.11
C TRP A 256 -11.39 12.73 -0.35
N ILE A 257 -11.99 12.61 0.83
CA ILE A 257 -11.85 11.46 1.70
C ILE A 257 -13.14 10.62 1.62
N VAL A 258 -12.96 9.34 1.31
CA VAL A 258 -14.05 8.37 1.19
C VAL A 258 -13.88 7.29 2.25
N ASP A 259 -14.94 7.06 3.02
CA ASP A 259 -15.07 5.87 3.88
C ASP A 259 -15.63 4.72 3.02
N LEU A 260 -14.77 3.77 2.67
CA LEU A 260 -15.08 2.69 1.73
C LEU A 260 -16.12 1.69 2.27
N PRO A 261 -16.07 1.26 3.54
CA PRO A 261 -17.09 0.39 4.14
C PRO A 261 -18.52 0.90 3.99
N ILE A 262 -18.72 2.17 4.15
CA ILE A 262 -20.07 2.78 4.03
C ILE A 262 -20.28 3.51 2.71
N LYS A 263 -19.32 3.42 1.80
CA LYS A 263 -19.34 4.00 0.44
C LYS A 263 -19.71 5.50 0.45
N ARG A 264 -19.17 6.25 1.40
CA ARG A 264 -19.54 7.66 1.60
C ARG A 264 -18.35 8.59 1.51
N HIS A 265 -18.50 9.65 0.75
CA HIS A 265 -17.62 10.82 0.81
C HIS A 265 -17.84 11.53 2.15
N THR A 266 -16.77 11.67 2.95
CA THR A 266 -16.83 12.27 4.29
C THR A 266 -16.48 13.75 4.28
N GLY A 267 -15.73 14.21 3.27
CA GLY A 267 -15.33 15.60 3.12
C GLY A 267 -14.10 15.77 2.25
N GLY A 268 -13.64 17.01 2.10
CA GLY A 268 -12.46 17.36 1.34
C GLY A 268 -11.52 18.26 2.14
N VAL A 269 -10.22 18.15 1.86
CA VAL A 269 -9.16 18.98 2.48
C VAL A 269 -8.21 19.50 1.43
N ALA A 270 -7.84 20.77 1.52
CA ALA A 270 -6.81 21.36 0.66
C ALA A 270 -5.45 20.73 0.95
N THR A 271 -4.79 20.24 -0.08
CA THR A 271 -3.46 19.60 0.00
C THR A 271 -2.85 19.43 -1.37
N SER A 272 -1.54 19.66 -1.49
CA SER A 272 -0.81 19.29 -2.71
C SER A 272 -0.54 17.78 -2.77
N TRP A 273 -0.66 17.21 -3.96
CA TRP A 273 -0.37 15.80 -4.21
C TRP A 273 1.06 15.62 -4.72
N GLN A 274 1.83 14.81 -4.01
CA GLN A 274 3.14 14.33 -4.45
C GLN A 274 3.17 12.80 -4.38
N THR A 275 4.31 12.18 -4.67
CA THR A 275 4.43 10.71 -4.70
C THR A 275 4.15 10.06 -3.34
N ASP A 276 4.43 10.74 -2.24
CA ASP A 276 4.32 10.27 -0.86
C ASP A 276 3.02 10.70 -0.15
N LEU A 277 2.61 11.97 -0.27
CA LEU A 277 1.42 12.52 0.40
C LEU A 277 0.44 13.16 -0.61
N PRO A 278 -0.87 13.25 -0.27
CA PRO A 278 -1.51 12.78 0.97
C PRO A 278 -1.59 11.27 1.05
N ALA A 279 -1.55 10.71 2.25
CA ALA A 279 -1.66 9.27 2.48
C ALA A 279 -2.28 8.99 3.86
N VAL A 280 -2.90 7.84 4.01
CA VAL A 280 -3.41 7.36 5.30
C VAL A 280 -2.48 6.28 5.83
N SER A 281 -2.04 6.44 7.07
CA SER A 281 -1.18 5.47 7.75
C SER A 281 -1.95 4.19 8.08
N PRO A 282 -1.25 3.07 8.35
CA PRO A 282 -1.88 1.86 8.86
C PRO A 282 -2.70 2.05 10.14
N ASP A 283 -2.35 3.06 10.94
CA ASP A 283 -3.08 3.42 12.17
C ASP A 283 -4.34 4.27 11.87
N GLY A 284 -4.66 4.52 10.59
CA GLY A 284 -5.82 5.30 10.16
C GLY A 284 -5.65 6.81 10.31
N VAL A 285 -4.42 7.32 10.35
CA VAL A 285 -4.12 8.76 10.41
C VAL A 285 -3.85 9.28 9.02
N LEU A 286 -4.56 10.31 8.60
CA LEU A 286 -4.34 11.00 7.33
C LEU A 286 -3.19 12.01 7.50
N LEU A 287 -2.14 11.84 6.70
CA LEU A 287 -1.07 12.83 6.55
C LEU A 287 -1.21 13.58 5.24
N LEU A 288 -1.05 14.89 5.29
CA LEU A 288 -1.16 15.75 4.11
C LEU A 288 -0.33 17.03 4.25
N ARG A 289 -0.08 17.69 3.13
CA ARG A 289 0.59 18.99 3.08
C ARG A 289 -0.42 20.12 3.18
N ARG A 290 -0.16 21.09 4.06
CA ARG A 290 -0.95 22.30 4.20
C ARG A 290 -0.02 23.54 4.29
N GLY A 291 0.07 24.28 3.20
CA GLY A 291 1.09 25.33 3.08
C GLY A 291 2.50 24.73 3.11
N ASP A 292 3.36 25.24 4.01
CA ASP A 292 4.71 24.74 4.23
C ASP A 292 4.78 23.60 5.27
N ALA A 293 3.67 23.27 5.93
CA ALA A 293 3.59 22.25 6.96
C ALA A 293 3.10 20.90 6.44
N VAL A 294 3.40 19.84 7.18
CA VAL A 294 2.72 18.56 7.11
C VAL A 294 1.86 18.38 8.35
N VAL A 295 0.60 18.04 8.14
CA VAL A 295 -0.38 17.86 9.21
C VAL A 295 -0.90 16.43 9.25
N ALA A 296 -1.14 15.97 10.47
CA ALA A 296 -1.86 14.73 10.74
C ALA A 296 -3.32 15.05 11.08
N MET A 297 -4.24 14.30 10.52
CA MET A 297 -5.67 14.50 10.71
C MET A 297 -6.39 13.17 10.92
N ARG A 298 -7.55 13.22 11.56
CA ARG A 298 -8.50 12.11 11.59
C ARG A 298 -9.33 12.15 10.30
N PRO A 299 -9.35 11.07 9.51
CA PRO A 299 -10.13 11.07 8.24
C PRO A 299 -11.64 11.16 8.43
N ASP A 300 -12.16 10.71 9.58
CA ASP A 300 -13.58 10.67 9.90
C ASP A 300 -14.17 12.05 10.23
N SER A 301 -13.38 12.92 10.84
CA SER A 301 -13.82 14.23 11.36
C SER A 301 -13.04 15.40 10.75
N LEU A 302 -12.00 15.11 9.97
CA LEU A 302 -11.06 16.09 9.40
C LEU A 302 -10.43 17.00 10.46
N THR A 303 -10.33 16.50 11.70
CA THR A 303 -9.72 17.23 12.81
C THR A 303 -8.22 17.03 12.80
N GLU A 304 -7.46 18.14 12.84
CA GLU A 304 -6.02 18.14 12.96
C GLU A 304 -5.60 17.60 14.32
N THR A 305 -4.66 16.66 14.33
CA THR A 305 -4.15 15.99 15.55
C THR A 305 -2.69 16.29 15.81
N GLY A 306 -1.95 16.73 14.80
CA GLY A 306 -0.54 17.06 14.89
C GLY A 306 -0.06 17.80 13.67
N ARG A 307 1.08 18.50 13.83
CA ARG A 307 1.65 19.35 12.79
C ARG A 307 3.17 19.38 12.88
N VAL A 308 3.83 19.42 11.72
CA VAL A 308 5.26 19.63 11.57
C VAL A 308 5.45 20.80 10.61
N GLU A 309 5.97 21.90 11.12
CA GLU A 309 6.24 23.08 10.31
C GLU A 309 7.43 22.86 9.36
N ARG A 310 7.40 23.53 8.22
CA ARG A 310 8.47 23.46 7.20
C ARG A 310 8.78 22.02 6.76
N GLY A 311 7.78 21.15 6.76
CA GLY A 311 7.89 19.76 6.35
C GLY A 311 7.35 19.45 4.96
N ALA A 312 6.70 20.41 4.29
CA ALA A 312 6.00 20.16 3.03
C ALA A 312 6.94 19.90 1.85
N ALA A 313 8.17 20.41 1.89
CA ALA A 313 9.18 20.16 0.85
C ALA A 313 9.88 18.80 0.99
N ASP A 314 9.71 18.13 2.13
CA ASP A 314 10.38 16.88 2.45
C ASP A 314 9.55 15.67 2.00
N LEU A 315 10.21 14.52 1.88
CA LEU A 315 9.53 13.24 1.60
C LEU A 315 9.14 12.58 2.93
N TRP A 316 7.98 11.93 2.91
CA TRP A 316 7.41 11.27 4.08
C TRP A 316 7.11 9.81 3.79
N VAL A 317 7.57 8.93 4.67
CA VAL A 317 7.34 7.48 4.58
C VAL A 317 6.50 7.05 5.76
N LEU A 318 5.34 6.46 5.49
CA LEU A 318 4.50 5.88 6.53
C LEU A 318 4.93 4.44 6.79
N SER A 319 5.15 4.11 8.05
CA SER A 319 5.71 2.83 8.45
C SER A 319 5.01 2.26 9.66
N THR A 320 4.93 0.94 9.72
CA THR A 320 4.65 0.18 10.94
C THR A 320 5.90 -0.10 11.76
N TRP A 321 7.09 0.25 11.22
CA TRP A 321 8.36 0.04 11.91
C TRP A 321 8.39 0.79 13.23
N LEU A 322 8.86 0.10 14.28
CA LEU A 322 9.10 0.65 15.60
C LEU A 322 10.56 0.41 15.97
N PRO A 323 11.29 1.43 16.45
CA PRO A 323 12.65 1.25 16.95
C PRO A 323 12.71 0.20 18.06
N ARG A 324 13.79 -0.55 18.14
CA ARG A 324 14.03 -1.48 19.25
C ARG A 324 13.96 -0.74 20.59
N GLY A 325 13.19 -1.25 21.53
CA GLY A 325 12.98 -0.65 22.86
C GLY A 325 11.77 0.29 22.97
N VAL A 326 11.08 0.57 21.86
CA VAL A 326 9.78 1.26 21.91
C VAL A 326 8.70 0.19 21.90
N ALA A 327 8.12 -0.10 23.08
CA ALA A 327 6.95 -0.98 23.15
C ALA A 327 5.80 -0.34 22.34
N PRO A 328 5.07 -1.11 21.52
CA PRO A 328 3.86 -0.62 20.90
C PRO A 328 2.89 -0.18 21.99
N ALA A 329 2.45 1.07 21.95
CA ALA A 329 1.61 1.70 22.96
C ALA A 329 0.27 0.99 23.22
N SER A 330 -0.08 -0.01 22.40
CA SER A 330 -1.37 -0.69 22.43
C SER A 330 -1.44 -1.97 23.28
N GLN A 331 -0.32 -2.61 23.57
CA GLN A 331 -0.38 -3.85 24.38
C GLN A 331 -0.35 -3.62 25.89
N ALA A 332 0.32 -2.58 26.36
CA ALA A 332 0.40 -2.30 27.80
C ALA A 332 -0.86 -1.59 28.34
N ALA A 333 -1.54 -0.78 27.54
CA ALA A 333 -2.78 -0.11 27.97
C ALA A 333 -3.99 -1.04 27.97
N LEU A 334 -3.97 -2.12 27.19
CA LEU A 334 -5.06 -3.11 27.14
C LEU A 334 -4.92 -4.18 28.21
N ALA A 335 -3.71 -4.40 28.77
CA ALA A 335 -3.48 -5.35 29.83
C ALA A 335 -3.79 -4.79 31.24
N ALA A 336 -3.83 -3.47 31.40
CA ALA A 336 -4.03 -2.84 32.70
C ALA A 336 -5.50 -2.67 33.13
N ASP A 337 -6.46 -2.86 32.22
CA ASP A 337 -7.90 -2.63 32.46
C ASP A 337 -8.72 -3.93 32.52
N SER A 338 -8.08 -5.09 32.53
CA SER A 338 -8.75 -6.39 32.55
C SER A 338 -8.88 -6.96 34.00
N GLY A 339 -9.63 -6.27 34.78
CA GLY A 339 -10.14 -6.82 36.03
C GLY A 339 -11.60 -7.19 35.89
N VAL A 340 -11.91 -8.35 35.34
CA VAL A 340 -13.00 -9.25 35.76
C VAL A 340 -12.98 -10.50 34.87
N ALA A 341 -12.71 -11.65 35.43
CA ALA A 341 -12.81 -12.96 34.80
C ALA A 341 -14.28 -13.41 34.75
N GLY A 342 -14.86 -13.37 33.56
CA GLY A 342 -16.08 -14.12 33.23
C GLY A 342 -15.70 -15.40 32.47
N ALA A 343 -16.29 -16.53 32.83
CA ALA A 343 -15.97 -17.89 32.38
C ALA A 343 -16.50 -18.18 30.93
N GLU A 344 -16.17 -17.34 29.95
CA GLU A 344 -16.41 -17.60 28.55
C GLU A 344 -15.07 -17.57 27.81
N GLY A 345 -14.85 -18.55 26.90
CA GLY A 345 -13.59 -18.69 26.17
C GLY A 345 -13.17 -17.41 25.40
N PRO A 346 -11.94 -17.36 24.88
CA PRO A 346 -11.39 -16.15 24.29
C PRO A 346 -12.20 -15.71 23.06
N LEU A 347 -12.50 -14.42 22.98
CA LEU A 347 -13.22 -13.80 21.88
C LEU A 347 -12.26 -13.28 20.80
N TYR A 348 -12.66 -13.38 19.56
CA TYR A 348 -11.90 -12.92 18.41
C TYR A 348 -12.73 -12.03 17.52
N VAL A 349 -12.07 -11.10 16.83
CA VAL A 349 -12.67 -10.36 15.73
C VAL A 349 -12.32 -11.07 14.43
N GLN A 350 -13.27 -11.78 13.84
CA GLN A 350 -13.10 -12.39 12.53
C GLN A 350 -13.26 -11.33 11.44
N VAL A 351 -12.25 -11.16 10.64
CA VAL A 351 -12.19 -10.16 9.56
C VAL A 351 -12.36 -10.77 8.18
N SER A 352 -12.17 -12.08 8.05
CA SER A 352 -12.36 -12.79 6.79
C SER A 352 -12.45 -14.30 6.98
N THR A 353 -13.06 -14.97 6.00
CA THR A 353 -13.01 -16.43 5.82
C THR A 353 -12.69 -16.73 4.37
N SER A 354 -11.80 -17.68 4.11
CA SER A 354 -11.41 -18.10 2.76
C SER A 354 -11.05 -19.57 2.72
N ARG A 355 -11.36 -20.26 1.63
CA ARG A 355 -10.88 -21.63 1.38
C ARG A 355 -9.41 -21.69 0.94
N ASN A 356 -8.78 -20.54 0.68
CA ASN A 356 -7.38 -20.46 0.27
C ASN A 356 -6.49 -20.16 1.48
N PRO A 357 -5.66 -21.13 1.96
CA PRO A 357 -4.79 -20.95 3.11
C PRO A 357 -3.72 -19.86 2.89
N ASP A 358 -3.16 -19.78 1.67
CA ASP A 358 -2.10 -18.82 1.36
C ASP A 358 -2.63 -17.38 1.40
N TRP A 359 -3.84 -17.18 0.89
CA TRP A 359 -4.50 -15.88 0.97
C TRP A 359 -4.78 -15.47 2.41
N SER A 360 -5.31 -16.40 3.21
CA SER A 360 -5.61 -16.15 4.63
C SER A 360 -4.33 -15.85 5.42
N GLY A 361 -3.26 -16.59 5.15
CA GLY A 361 -1.94 -16.37 5.74
C GLY A 361 -1.38 -14.99 5.41
N ARG A 362 -1.47 -14.57 4.15
CA ARG A 362 -1.01 -13.24 3.71
C ARG A 362 -1.82 -12.12 4.37
N LEU A 363 -3.15 -12.23 4.40
CA LEU A 363 -4.00 -11.24 5.05
C LEU A 363 -3.66 -11.12 6.55
N ALA A 364 -3.45 -12.24 7.24
CA ALA A 364 -3.07 -12.23 8.65
C ALA A 364 -1.70 -11.57 8.85
N GLN A 365 -0.72 -11.85 8.00
CA GLN A 365 0.60 -11.19 8.04
C GLN A 365 0.48 -9.67 7.81
N ASP A 366 -0.36 -9.24 6.87
CA ASP A 366 -0.56 -7.82 6.60
C ASP A 366 -1.19 -7.09 7.78
N LEU A 367 -2.19 -7.71 8.39
CA LEU A 367 -2.82 -7.17 9.59
C LEU A 367 -1.84 -7.16 10.77
N ALA A 368 -0.99 -8.19 10.91
CA ALA A 368 0.05 -8.24 11.92
C ALA A 368 1.11 -7.14 11.71
N ARG A 369 1.51 -6.89 10.46
CA ARG A 369 2.41 -5.78 10.12
C ARG A 369 1.79 -4.41 10.39
N ALA A 370 0.46 -4.31 10.33
CA ALA A 370 -0.28 -3.12 10.73
C ALA A 370 -0.43 -2.99 12.27
N GLY A 371 0.26 -3.82 13.05
CA GLY A 371 0.23 -3.77 14.51
C GLY A 371 -0.98 -4.46 15.15
N LEU A 372 -1.74 -5.25 14.38
CA LEU A 372 -2.89 -5.97 14.89
C LEU A 372 -2.52 -7.41 15.24
N ALA A 373 -3.06 -7.94 16.35
CA ALA A 373 -2.82 -9.33 16.77
C ALA A 373 -3.57 -10.32 15.87
N ALA A 374 -3.16 -10.40 14.61
CA ALA A 374 -3.81 -11.21 13.58
C ALA A 374 -3.24 -12.63 13.53
N ARG A 375 -4.12 -13.62 13.31
CA ARG A 375 -3.76 -15.01 13.05
C ARG A 375 -4.79 -15.71 12.18
N VAL A 376 -4.39 -16.85 11.62
CA VAL A 376 -5.27 -17.73 10.86
C VAL A 376 -5.70 -18.89 11.74
N LEU A 377 -7.00 -19.12 11.82
CA LEU A 377 -7.57 -20.33 12.38
C LEU A 377 -7.87 -21.30 11.24
N PRO A 378 -7.47 -22.57 11.36
CA PRO A 378 -7.77 -23.59 10.36
C PRO A 378 -9.28 -23.90 10.32
N PRO A 379 -9.79 -24.46 9.20
CA PRO A 379 -11.17 -24.92 9.12
C PRO A 379 -11.45 -26.02 10.15
N GLN A 380 -12.64 -25.98 10.74
CA GLN A 380 -13.10 -26.98 11.71
C GLN A 380 -13.87 -28.13 11.06
N SER A 381 -14.33 -27.96 9.82
CA SER A 381 -15.02 -28.96 9.00
C SER A 381 -14.62 -28.84 7.54
N ALA A 382 -14.98 -29.83 6.71
CA ALA A 382 -14.68 -29.84 5.27
C ALA A 382 -15.34 -28.68 4.50
N ASP A 383 -16.47 -28.17 4.98
CA ASP A 383 -17.20 -27.05 4.38
C ASP A 383 -16.77 -25.68 4.92
N ASP A 384 -15.94 -25.64 5.94
CA ASP A 384 -15.46 -24.42 6.58
C ASP A 384 -14.23 -23.86 5.83
N GLY A 385 -13.91 -22.58 6.10
CA GLY A 385 -12.74 -21.90 5.54
C GLY A 385 -11.74 -21.51 6.61
N TYR A 386 -10.53 -21.16 6.17
CA TYR A 386 -9.52 -20.53 7.02
C TYR A 386 -10.05 -19.17 7.45
N ARG A 387 -10.09 -18.92 8.76
CA ARG A 387 -10.58 -17.67 9.35
C ARG A 387 -9.41 -16.79 9.72
N VAL A 388 -9.41 -15.56 9.22
CA VAL A 388 -8.48 -14.55 9.68
C VAL A 388 -9.12 -13.81 10.83
N VAL A 389 -8.49 -13.89 12.01
CA VAL A 389 -9.02 -13.35 13.25
C VAL A 389 -7.99 -12.45 13.95
N LEU A 390 -8.49 -11.47 14.68
CA LEU A 390 -7.70 -10.63 15.59
C LEU A 390 -8.00 -11.01 17.04
N GLY A 391 -7.03 -10.92 17.90
CA GLY A 391 -7.17 -11.25 19.30
C GLY A 391 -6.25 -12.39 19.75
N PRO A 392 -6.49 -12.98 20.96
CA PRO A 392 -7.75 -13.00 21.71
C PRO A 392 -8.07 -11.71 22.48
N TYR A 393 -9.35 -11.48 22.74
CA TYR A 393 -9.86 -10.41 23.59
C TYR A 393 -10.61 -11.01 24.79
N ALA A 394 -10.50 -10.32 25.94
CA ALA A 394 -11.12 -10.79 27.17
C ALA A 394 -12.62 -10.48 27.24
N THR A 395 -13.07 -9.38 26.60
CA THR A 395 -14.47 -8.96 26.59
C THR A 395 -14.98 -8.69 25.19
N ARG A 396 -16.30 -8.78 25.04
CA ARG A 396 -16.99 -8.50 23.78
C ARG A 396 -16.84 -7.03 23.38
N GLU A 397 -16.89 -6.10 24.33
CA GLU A 397 -16.73 -4.66 24.10
C GLU A 397 -15.34 -4.35 23.54
N GLN A 398 -14.28 -4.99 24.03
CA GLN A 398 -12.93 -4.85 23.51
C GLN A 398 -12.86 -5.34 22.06
N ALA A 399 -13.40 -6.53 21.76
CA ALA A 399 -13.43 -7.10 20.45
C ALA A 399 -14.20 -6.17 19.46
N GLU A 400 -15.39 -5.71 19.87
CA GLU A 400 -16.19 -4.78 19.04
C GLU A 400 -15.52 -3.43 18.84
N ALA A 401 -14.83 -2.89 19.83
CA ALA A 401 -14.09 -1.63 19.71
C ALA A 401 -12.97 -1.74 18.67
N ILE A 402 -12.25 -2.86 18.65
CA ILE A 402 -11.24 -3.14 17.64
C ILE A 402 -11.89 -3.37 16.27
N GLY A 403 -12.95 -4.16 16.20
CA GLY A 403 -13.70 -4.39 14.97
C GLY A 403 -14.18 -3.09 14.32
N ARG A 404 -14.75 -2.17 15.13
CA ARG A 404 -15.17 -0.84 14.65
C ARG A 404 -14.01 0.02 14.15
N LYS A 405 -12.84 -0.05 14.81
CA LYS A 405 -11.62 0.68 14.37
C LYS A 405 -11.10 0.20 13.02
N LEU A 406 -11.32 -1.07 12.67
CA LEU A 406 -10.91 -1.61 11.38
C LEU A 406 -11.70 -1.01 10.21
N GLY A 407 -12.90 -0.51 10.44
CA GLY A 407 -13.76 0.07 9.42
C GLY A 407 -14.15 -0.88 8.29
N ARG A 408 -14.16 -2.17 8.56
CA ARG A 408 -14.59 -3.23 7.62
C ARG A 408 -15.58 -4.16 8.33
N PRO A 409 -16.41 -4.90 7.60
CA PRO A 409 -17.29 -5.90 8.17
C PRO A 409 -16.48 -6.89 9.04
N PHE A 410 -16.96 -7.17 10.22
CA PHE A 410 -16.36 -8.10 11.15
C PHE A 410 -17.44 -8.87 11.91
N TRP A 411 -17.06 -10.01 12.44
CA TRP A 411 -17.89 -10.80 13.37
C TRP A 411 -17.10 -11.07 14.64
N ILE A 412 -17.80 -11.11 15.75
CA ILE A 412 -17.22 -11.63 16.99
C ILE A 412 -17.30 -13.15 16.91
N TYR A 413 -16.13 -13.78 16.91
CA TYR A 413 -15.98 -15.22 16.82
C TYR A 413 -15.50 -15.77 18.16
N GLN A 414 -16.17 -16.81 18.63
CA GLN A 414 -15.79 -17.56 19.83
C GLN A 414 -15.64 -19.04 19.44
N PRO A 415 -14.43 -19.63 19.60
CA PRO A 415 -14.23 -21.04 19.32
C PRO A 415 -15.13 -21.91 20.18
N GLY A 416 -15.89 -22.82 19.57
CA GLY A 416 -16.77 -23.75 20.28
C GLY A 416 -18.25 -23.35 20.35
N GLN A 417 -18.64 -22.23 19.75
CA GLN A 417 -20.05 -21.89 19.49
C GLN A 417 -20.40 -22.13 18.03
#